data_9c3bbdeeb870d4cbc0ae0e9097845798
#
_entry.id   9c3bbdeeb870d4cbc0ae0e9097845798
#
_cell.length_a   1.000
_cell.length_b   1.000
_cell.length_c   1.000
_cell.angle_alpha   90.00
_cell.angle_beta   90.00
_cell.angle_gamma   90.00
#
_symmetry.space_group_name_H-M   'P 1'
#
loop_
_entity.id
_entity.type
_entity.pdbx_description
1 polymer ?
#
loop_
_entity_poly.entity_id
_entity_poly.type
_entity_poly.pdbx_seq_one_letter_code
_entity_poly.pdbx_strand_id
1 'polypeptide(L)'
;MALQLNPYFSYFDKSFTESQTRNYILLLQLNVHGVELLIYNRERNKFIGAECFIFSEIDTVSQIPSYLGKILNYRPSFAYPYNEVILLYQSRYSTLIPKPLFSEKNKKEYLDFNQPYQEDCRIIVDNLKNNDAVNIYYIPHLIAEKTKELWPNAKILHFSTALIESLSISFKNKIEPKPLFVNIQNDCFDLVYFKENVLHYHNTFEYRTKEDFIYFLLITIDQLGLNPEDVNVHIMGNIDKTDHKYRMLVQY
;
A
#
# COMPACT_ATOMS: atom_id res chain seq x y z
N MET A 1 -24.77 -5.62 -20.65
CA MET A 1 -23.58 -6.41 -21.03
C MET A 1 -23.00 -7.01 -19.75
N ALA A 2 -22.74 -8.32 -19.72
CA ALA A 2 -22.04 -8.90 -18.57
C ALA A 2 -20.59 -8.40 -18.65
N LEU A 3 -20.12 -7.69 -17.62
CA LEU A 3 -18.72 -7.31 -17.49
C LEU A 3 -17.86 -8.57 -17.52
N GLN A 4 -16.98 -8.67 -18.49
CA GLN A 4 -16.01 -9.74 -18.59
C GLN A 4 -14.88 -9.40 -17.62
N LEU A 5 -15.01 -9.90 -16.38
CA LEU A 5 -14.02 -9.74 -15.30
C LEU A 5 -12.82 -10.66 -15.60
N ASN A 6 -11.99 -10.28 -16.59
CA ASN A 6 -10.75 -10.99 -16.82
C ASN A 6 -9.64 -10.35 -15.96
N PRO A 7 -8.87 -11.13 -15.20
CA PRO A 7 -7.71 -10.60 -14.50
C PRO A 7 -6.69 -10.08 -15.53
N TYR A 8 -6.10 -8.93 -15.24
CA TYR A 8 -4.96 -8.39 -16.01
C TYR A 8 -3.74 -9.31 -15.89
N PHE A 9 -3.57 -9.94 -14.74
CA PHE A 9 -2.55 -10.92 -14.44
C PHE A 9 -3.14 -12.05 -13.60
N SER A 10 -2.76 -13.30 -13.90
CA SER A 10 -3.16 -14.48 -13.12
C SER A 10 -2.02 -15.50 -13.11
N TYR A 11 -1.64 -15.92 -11.93
CA TYR A 11 -0.66 -16.96 -11.69
C TYR A 11 -1.06 -17.84 -10.51
N PHE A 12 -1.02 -19.15 -10.69
CA PHE A 12 -1.15 -20.12 -9.60
C PHE A 12 -0.05 -21.16 -9.72
N ASP A 13 0.69 -21.34 -8.63
CA ASP A 13 1.69 -22.42 -8.50
C ASP A 13 0.97 -23.78 -8.48
N LYS A 14 1.61 -24.80 -9.01
CA LYS A 14 1.07 -26.18 -8.99
C LYS A 14 0.79 -26.71 -7.59
N SER A 15 1.38 -26.13 -6.58
CA SER A 15 1.15 -26.48 -5.16
C SER A 15 -0.07 -25.81 -4.53
N PHE A 16 -0.72 -24.88 -5.22
CA PHE A 16 -1.96 -24.29 -4.75
C PHE A 16 -3.08 -25.33 -4.78
N THR A 17 -3.78 -25.47 -3.67
CA THR A 17 -4.92 -26.39 -3.53
C THR A 17 -6.04 -25.67 -2.78
N GLU A 18 -7.20 -25.53 -3.42
CA GLU A 18 -8.35 -24.82 -2.85
C GLU A 18 -8.83 -25.40 -1.52
N SER A 19 -8.73 -26.72 -1.32
CA SER A 19 -9.10 -27.37 -0.06
C SER A 19 -8.16 -27.04 1.11
N GLN A 20 -7.00 -26.45 0.85
CA GLN A 20 -5.97 -26.10 1.85
C GLN A 20 -5.89 -24.60 2.15
N THR A 21 -6.85 -23.79 1.73
CA THR A 21 -6.84 -22.34 1.96
C THR A 21 -6.70 -21.96 3.44
N ARG A 22 -7.17 -22.79 4.36
CA ARG A 22 -7.00 -22.62 5.82
C ARG A 22 -5.53 -22.64 6.28
N ASN A 23 -4.59 -23.11 5.45
CA ASN A 23 -3.16 -23.10 5.73
C ASN A 23 -2.46 -21.89 5.07
N TYR A 24 -3.18 -21.10 4.30
CA TYR A 24 -2.64 -19.99 3.55
C TYR A 24 -3.10 -18.65 4.11
N ILE A 25 -2.34 -17.62 3.77
CA ILE A 25 -2.70 -16.22 4.03
C ILE A 25 -3.18 -15.62 2.71
N LEU A 26 -4.33 -14.95 2.75
CA LEU A 26 -4.82 -14.13 1.66
C LEU A 26 -4.42 -12.67 1.93
N LEU A 27 -3.68 -12.08 1.01
CA LEU A 27 -3.33 -10.67 1.00
C LEU A 27 -4.10 -9.98 -0.12
N LEU A 28 -4.73 -8.88 0.20
CA LEU A 28 -5.40 -8.02 -0.77
C LEU A 28 -4.74 -6.64 -0.71
N GLN A 29 -4.29 -6.13 -1.83
CA GLN A 29 -3.93 -4.71 -1.97
C GLN A 29 -5.02 -4.04 -2.80
N LEU A 30 -5.70 -3.07 -2.22
CA LEU A 30 -6.87 -2.42 -2.79
C LEU A 30 -6.65 -0.92 -2.89
N ASN A 31 -6.86 -0.37 -4.08
CA ASN A 31 -6.90 1.06 -4.34
C ASN A 31 -8.03 1.40 -5.32
N VAL A 32 -8.10 2.66 -5.76
CA VAL A 32 -9.12 3.13 -6.72
C VAL A 32 -8.93 2.60 -8.14
N HIS A 33 -7.76 2.07 -8.47
CA HIS A 33 -7.42 1.57 -9.81
C HIS A 33 -7.57 0.06 -9.95
N GLY A 34 -7.63 -0.69 -8.82
CA GLY A 34 -7.72 -2.13 -8.86
C GLY A 34 -7.56 -2.84 -7.53
N VAL A 35 -7.54 -4.16 -7.61
CA VAL A 35 -7.21 -5.05 -6.51
C VAL A 35 -6.22 -6.11 -6.96
N GLU A 36 -5.21 -6.32 -6.13
CA GLU A 36 -4.27 -7.43 -6.23
C GLU A 36 -4.58 -8.42 -5.12
N LEU A 37 -4.73 -9.70 -5.49
CA LEU A 37 -4.99 -10.79 -4.56
C LEU A 37 -3.79 -11.73 -4.61
N LEU A 38 -3.17 -11.95 -3.46
CA LEU A 38 -1.97 -12.78 -3.31
C LEU A 38 -2.23 -13.87 -2.29
N ILE A 39 -1.84 -15.09 -2.61
CA ILE A 39 -1.92 -16.23 -1.70
C ILE A 39 -0.52 -16.63 -1.26
N TYR A 40 -0.27 -16.56 0.04
CA TYR A 40 1.02 -16.89 0.64
C TYR A 40 0.94 -18.16 1.48
N ASN A 41 1.82 -19.11 1.18
CA ASN A 41 2.02 -20.31 1.99
C ASN A 41 3.16 -20.06 2.99
N ARG A 42 2.81 -19.94 4.27
CA ARG A 42 3.77 -19.64 5.36
C ARG A 42 4.77 -20.77 5.57
N GLU A 43 4.33 -22.04 5.46
CA GLU A 43 5.22 -23.20 5.66
C GLU A 43 6.32 -23.28 4.60
N ARG A 44 5.96 -22.93 3.35
CA ARG A 44 6.91 -22.92 2.23
C ARG A 44 7.61 -21.59 2.04
N ASN A 45 7.25 -20.57 2.81
CA ASN A 45 7.74 -19.19 2.69
C ASN A 45 7.65 -18.68 1.23
N LYS A 46 6.50 -18.89 0.57
CA LYS A 46 6.33 -18.66 -0.86
C LYS A 46 4.94 -18.13 -1.21
N PHE A 47 4.89 -17.19 -2.15
CA PHE A 47 3.64 -16.85 -2.82
C PHE A 47 3.30 -17.96 -3.83
N ILE A 48 2.07 -18.49 -3.72
CA ILE A 48 1.58 -19.62 -4.53
C ILE A 48 0.39 -19.27 -5.40
N GLY A 49 -0.11 -18.05 -5.31
CA GLY A 49 -1.18 -17.52 -6.16
C GLY A 49 -1.10 -16.00 -6.21
N ALA A 50 -1.40 -15.45 -7.37
CA ALA A 50 -1.50 -14.01 -7.59
C ALA A 50 -2.49 -13.72 -8.71
N GLU A 51 -3.44 -12.82 -8.47
CA GLU A 51 -4.31 -12.25 -9.51
C GLU A 51 -4.42 -10.74 -9.32
N CYS A 52 -4.44 -10.03 -10.45
CA CYS A 52 -4.61 -8.58 -10.49
C CYS A 52 -5.83 -8.23 -11.34
N PHE A 53 -6.74 -7.43 -10.79
CA PHE A 53 -7.92 -6.92 -11.47
C PHE A 53 -7.85 -5.39 -11.53
N ILE A 54 -7.90 -4.84 -12.73
CA ILE A 54 -7.92 -3.39 -12.97
C ILE A 54 -9.38 -2.92 -13.00
N PHE A 55 -9.66 -1.84 -12.33
CA PHE A 55 -10.98 -1.21 -12.28
C PHE A 55 -11.11 -0.16 -13.41
N SER A 56 -11.44 -0.62 -14.62
CA SER A 56 -11.56 0.25 -15.81
C SER A 56 -12.85 1.07 -15.87
N GLU A 57 -13.85 0.72 -15.05
CA GLU A 57 -15.20 1.31 -15.10
C GLU A 57 -15.64 1.84 -13.72
N ILE A 58 -14.69 2.12 -12.83
CA ILE A 58 -14.97 2.72 -11.52
C ILE A 58 -14.80 4.22 -11.62
N ASP A 59 -15.90 4.96 -11.52
CA ASP A 59 -15.91 6.42 -11.46
C ASP A 59 -15.81 6.92 -10.02
N THR A 60 -16.25 6.11 -9.06
CA THR A 60 -16.30 6.47 -7.64
C THR A 60 -15.89 5.32 -6.73
N VAL A 61 -15.27 5.65 -5.60
CA VAL A 61 -14.85 4.70 -4.56
C VAL A 61 -16.02 3.85 -4.03
N SER A 62 -17.25 4.39 -4.05
CA SER A 62 -18.46 3.69 -3.61
C SER A 62 -18.82 2.45 -4.46
N GLN A 63 -18.29 2.35 -5.68
CA GLN A 63 -18.51 1.19 -6.56
C GLN A 63 -17.60 0.01 -6.24
N ILE A 64 -16.45 0.23 -5.56
CA ILE A 64 -15.44 -0.80 -5.24
C ILE A 64 -16.04 -2.02 -4.53
N PRO A 65 -16.92 -1.89 -3.51
CA PRO A 65 -17.52 -3.05 -2.84
C PRO A 65 -18.30 -3.97 -3.78
N SER A 66 -19.01 -3.40 -4.75
CA SER A 66 -19.74 -4.17 -5.76
C SER A 66 -18.78 -4.94 -6.67
N TYR A 67 -17.67 -4.34 -7.08
CA TYR A 67 -16.63 -4.98 -7.89
C TYR A 67 -15.95 -6.12 -7.14
N LEU A 68 -15.60 -5.94 -5.88
CA LEU A 68 -15.08 -7.02 -5.04
C LEU A 68 -16.03 -8.21 -5.01
N GLY A 69 -17.34 -7.98 -4.83
CA GLY A 69 -18.34 -9.03 -4.89
C GLY A 69 -18.37 -9.77 -6.23
N LYS A 70 -18.26 -9.05 -7.36
CA LYS A 70 -18.19 -9.65 -8.69
C LYS A 70 -16.92 -10.49 -8.89
N ILE A 71 -15.76 -10.00 -8.41
CA ILE A 71 -14.49 -10.73 -8.47
C ILE A 71 -14.59 -12.05 -7.70
N LEU A 72 -15.15 -12.04 -6.50
CA LEU A 72 -15.32 -13.26 -5.69
C LEU A 72 -16.32 -14.23 -6.30
N ASN A 73 -17.35 -13.75 -6.99
CA ASN A 73 -18.24 -14.62 -7.76
C ASN A 73 -17.52 -15.27 -8.96
N TYR A 74 -16.60 -14.54 -9.59
CA TYR A 74 -15.76 -15.06 -10.68
C TYR A 74 -14.66 -16.00 -10.18
N ARG A 75 -14.10 -15.73 -9.00
CA ARG A 75 -13.04 -16.50 -8.33
C ARG A 75 -13.46 -16.90 -6.91
N PRO A 76 -14.33 -17.90 -6.74
CA PRO A 76 -14.86 -18.29 -5.42
C PRO A 76 -13.78 -18.70 -4.42
N SER A 77 -12.62 -19.18 -4.89
CA SER A 77 -11.50 -19.58 -4.04
C SER A 77 -10.97 -18.44 -3.14
N PHE A 78 -11.08 -17.18 -3.56
CA PHE A 78 -10.70 -16.05 -2.71
C PHE A 78 -11.69 -15.77 -1.58
N ALA A 79 -12.93 -16.27 -1.66
CA ALA A 79 -13.93 -16.18 -0.59
C ALA A 79 -13.86 -17.34 0.40
N TYR A 80 -13.01 -18.36 0.16
CA TYR A 80 -12.89 -19.50 1.08
C TYR A 80 -12.26 -19.07 2.41
N PRO A 81 -12.44 -19.88 3.46
CA PRO A 81 -11.79 -19.63 4.75
C PRO A 81 -10.26 -19.73 4.63
N TYR A 82 -9.56 -18.63 4.81
CA TYR A 82 -8.11 -18.56 4.93
C TYR A 82 -7.68 -18.59 6.40
N ASN A 83 -6.42 -18.97 6.67
CA ASN A 83 -5.84 -18.86 8.01
C ASN A 83 -5.82 -17.41 8.50
N GLU A 84 -5.45 -16.51 7.61
CA GLU A 84 -5.43 -15.07 7.86
C GLU A 84 -5.80 -14.34 6.57
N VAL A 85 -6.52 -13.23 6.70
CA VAL A 85 -6.82 -12.32 5.58
C VAL A 85 -6.34 -10.93 5.97
N ILE A 86 -5.55 -10.31 5.11
CA ILE A 86 -5.02 -8.97 5.31
C ILE A 86 -5.40 -8.11 4.09
N LEU A 87 -6.14 -7.05 4.33
CA LEU A 87 -6.40 -6.01 3.36
C LEU A 87 -5.40 -4.87 3.58
N LEU A 88 -4.59 -4.59 2.59
CA LEU A 88 -3.78 -3.38 2.49
C LEU A 88 -4.59 -2.35 1.69
N TYR A 89 -5.16 -1.38 2.40
CA TYR A 89 -5.87 -0.28 1.75
C TYR A 89 -4.87 0.81 1.38
N GLN A 90 -4.84 1.15 0.11
CA GLN A 90 -3.91 2.12 -0.44
C GLN A 90 -4.65 3.41 -0.80
N SER A 91 -4.29 4.48 -0.11
CA SER A 91 -4.74 5.83 -0.39
C SER A 91 -3.67 6.83 0.01
N ARG A 92 -3.81 8.09 -0.40
CA ARG A 92 -2.93 9.18 0.04
C ARG A 92 -3.35 9.79 1.38
N TYR A 93 -4.55 9.50 1.84
CA TYR A 93 -5.15 10.14 3.01
C TYR A 93 -4.73 9.46 4.31
N SER A 94 -3.44 9.51 4.59
CA SER A 94 -2.86 9.01 5.81
C SER A 94 -1.84 10.00 6.40
N THR A 95 -1.56 9.87 7.68
CA THR A 95 -0.53 10.66 8.36
C THR A 95 0.16 9.86 9.44
N LEU A 96 1.48 10.03 9.56
CA LEU A 96 2.28 9.44 10.61
C LEU A 96 2.38 10.39 11.79
N ILE A 97 2.15 9.85 13.00
CA ILE A 97 2.30 10.59 14.25
C ILE A 97 3.33 9.85 15.11
N PRO A 98 4.36 10.54 15.65
CA PRO A 98 5.23 9.95 16.66
C PRO A 98 4.41 9.40 17.83
N LYS A 99 4.66 8.15 18.22
CA LYS A 99 3.87 7.46 19.24
C LYS A 99 3.76 8.21 20.56
N PRO A 100 4.81 8.90 21.07
CA PRO A 100 4.70 9.69 22.30
C PRO A 100 3.75 10.90 22.19
N LEU A 101 3.46 11.38 20.97
CA LEU A 101 2.57 12.51 20.72
C LEU A 101 1.14 12.06 20.36
N PHE A 102 0.93 10.76 20.17
CA PHE A 102 -0.36 10.23 19.75
C PHE A 102 -1.36 10.15 20.92
N SER A 103 -2.57 10.61 20.64
CA SER A 103 -3.73 10.43 21.51
C SER A 103 -4.92 9.94 20.69
N GLU A 104 -5.51 8.81 21.07
CA GLU A 104 -6.67 8.23 20.38
C GLU A 104 -7.85 9.23 20.31
N LYS A 105 -8.01 10.08 21.32
CA LYS A 105 -9.08 11.09 21.37
C LYS A 105 -8.93 12.15 20.28
N ASN A 106 -7.70 12.45 19.86
CA ASN A 106 -7.37 13.51 18.93
C ASN A 106 -7.06 12.99 17.51
N LYS A 107 -7.33 11.71 17.22
CA LYS A 107 -6.98 11.11 15.92
C LYS A 107 -7.59 11.85 14.73
N LYS A 108 -8.79 12.40 14.87
CA LYS A 108 -9.42 13.21 13.83
C LYS A 108 -8.66 14.53 13.61
N GLU A 109 -8.24 15.20 14.67
CA GLU A 109 -7.50 16.47 14.59
C GLU A 109 -6.17 16.31 13.88
N TYR A 110 -5.45 15.20 14.12
CA TYR A 110 -4.20 14.91 13.41
C TYR A 110 -4.42 14.73 11.90
N LEU A 111 -5.51 14.05 11.49
CA LEU A 111 -5.84 13.92 10.08
C LEU A 111 -6.28 15.25 9.48
N ASP A 112 -7.19 15.97 10.10
CA ASP A 112 -7.73 17.24 9.60
C ASP A 112 -6.63 18.31 9.45
N PHE A 113 -5.55 18.20 10.23
CA PHE A 113 -4.40 19.10 10.09
C PHE A 113 -3.58 18.84 8.81
N ASN A 114 -3.46 17.57 8.40
CA ASN A 114 -2.56 17.17 7.31
C ASN A 114 -3.31 16.76 6.04
N GLN A 115 -4.59 16.40 6.16
CA GLN A 115 -5.37 15.82 5.06
C GLN A 115 -6.73 16.52 4.92
N PRO A 116 -7.24 16.68 3.70
CA PRO A 116 -8.60 17.16 3.52
C PRO A 116 -9.59 16.16 4.12
N TYR A 117 -10.63 16.68 4.76
CA TYR A 117 -11.71 15.86 5.34
C TYR A 117 -12.32 14.95 4.28
N GLN A 118 -12.53 13.69 4.64
CA GLN A 118 -13.16 12.69 3.80
C GLN A 118 -14.53 12.31 4.38
N GLU A 119 -15.59 12.58 3.61
CA GLU A 119 -16.94 12.15 3.96
C GLU A 119 -17.07 10.63 3.88
N ASP A 120 -18.02 10.06 4.62
CA ASP A 120 -18.35 8.63 4.63
C ASP A 120 -17.14 7.69 4.87
N CYS A 121 -16.13 8.18 5.59
CA CYS A 121 -14.94 7.44 5.94
C CYS A 121 -14.85 7.15 7.44
N ARG A 122 -14.24 6.01 7.75
CA ARG A 122 -13.77 5.69 9.11
C ARG A 122 -12.32 6.11 9.25
N ILE A 123 -11.94 6.52 10.46
CA ILE A 123 -10.55 6.74 10.84
C ILE A 123 -10.02 5.47 11.49
N ILE A 124 -8.99 4.90 10.89
CA ILE A 124 -8.27 3.73 11.42
C ILE A 124 -6.88 4.16 11.87
N VAL A 125 -6.34 3.45 12.85
CA VAL A 125 -5.03 3.67 13.44
C VAL A 125 -4.23 2.38 13.37
N ASP A 126 -3.11 2.41 12.67
CA ASP A 126 -2.15 1.32 12.62
C ASP A 126 -0.95 1.65 13.52
N ASN A 127 -0.57 0.71 14.38
CA ASN A 127 0.66 0.82 15.16
C ASN A 127 1.83 0.23 14.39
N LEU A 128 2.84 1.03 14.09
CA LEU A 128 4.09 0.53 13.56
C LEU A 128 4.85 -0.22 14.66
N LYS A 129 5.33 -1.42 14.35
CA LYS A 129 5.97 -2.31 15.34
C LYS A 129 7.48 -2.08 15.44
N ASN A 130 8.09 -1.68 14.31
CA ASN A 130 9.53 -1.47 14.20
C ASN A 130 9.91 0.02 14.21
N ASN A 131 8.91 0.89 14.33
CA ASN A 131 9.08 2.34 14.37
C ASN A 131 8.24 2.92 15.50
N ASP A 132 8.73 3.94 16.15
CA ASP A 132 7.99 4.61 17.24
C ASP A 132 6.96 5.61 16.71
N ALA A 133 6.05 5.11 15.87
CA ALA A 133 5.02 5.88 15.19
C ALA A 133 3.71 5.10 15.07
N VAL A 134 2.64 5.84 14.85
CA VAL A 134 1.32 5.33 14.42
C VAL A 134 0.97 5.95 13.08
N ASN A 135 0.31 5.18 12.22
CA ASN A 135 -0.26 5.66 10.98
C ASN A 135 -1.77 5.80 11.15
N ILE A 136 -2.30 6.98 10.88
CA ILE A 136 -3.73 7.29 10.96
C ILE A 136 -4.21 7.57 9.56
N TYR A 137 -5.36 7.00 9.17
CA TYR A 137 -5.85 7.14 7.81
C TYR A 137 -7.37 7.05 7.71
N TYR A 138 -7.89 7.60 6.61
CA TYR A 138 -9.27 7.42 6.20
C TYR A 138 -9.43 6.17 5.35
N ILE A 139 -10.46 5.37 5.66
CA ILE A 139 -10.96 4.30 4.78
C ILE A 139 -12.46 4.50 4.55
N PRO A 140 -12.97 4.41 3.31
CA PRO A 140 -14.40 4.48 3.03
C PRO A 140 -15.18 3.45 3.82
N HIS A 141 -16.28 3.87 4.43
CA HIS A 141 -17.11 3.03 5.31
C HIS A 141 -17.53 1.75 4.60
N LEU A 142 -18.00 1.90 3.34
CA LEU A 142 -18.46 0.78 2.52
C LEU A 142 -17.35 -0.25 2.23
N ILE A 143 -16.09 0.18 2.05
CA ILE A 143 -14.97 -0.75 1.84
C ILE A 143 -14.68 -1.52 3.13
N ALA A 144 -14.63 -0.83 4.26
CA ALA A 144 -14.38 -1.48 5.55
C ALA A 144 -15.48 -2.49 5.91
N GLU A 145 -16.75 -2.14 5.67
CA GLU A 145 -17.89 -3.04 5.90
C GLU A 145 -17.89 -4.24 4.97
N LYS A 146 -17.69 -4.00 3.66
CA LYS A 146 -17.63 -5.09 2.68
C LYS A 146 -16.50 -6.06 2.97
N THR A 147 -15.35 -5.55 3.38
CA THR A 147 -14.22 -6.39 3.79
C THR A 147 -14.60 -7.29 4.97
N LYS A 148 -15.29 -6.74 5.99
CA LYS A 148 -15.73 -7.52 7.16
C LYS A 148 -16.87 -8.46 6.86
N GLU A 149 -17.74 -8.13 5.92
CA GLU A 149 -18.79 -9.04 5.41
C GLU A 149 -18.17 -10.27 4.73
N LEU A 150 -17.19 -10.04 3.86
CA LEU A 150 -16.54 -11.10 3.08
C LEU A 150 -15.56 -11.93 3.93
N TRP A 151 -14.83 -11.28 4.81
CA TRP A 151 -13.82 -11.89 5.69
C TRP A 151 -13.92 -11.30 7.10
N PRO A 152 -14.77 -11.88 7.98
CA PRO A 152 -15.07 -11.29 9.31
C PRO A 152 -13.83 -11.02 10.16
N ASN A 153 -12.79 -11.87 10.03
CA ASN A 153 -11.54 -11.74 10.78
C ASN A 153 -10.42 -11.02 10.01
N ALA A 154 -10.73 -10.38 8.87
CA ALA A 154 -9.74 -9.67 8.10
C ALA A 154 -9.09 -8.54 8.92
N LYS A 155 -7.78 -8.43 8.82
CA LYS A 155 -7.03 -7.26 9.27
C LYS A 155 -7.02 -6.23 8.16
N ILE A 156 -7.34 -4.99 8.49
CA ILE A 156 -7.24 -3.87 7.56
C ILE A 156 -6.06 -3.03 8.03
N LEU A 157 -5.11 -2.81 7.13
CA LEU A 157 -3.93 -1.98 7.33
C LEU A 157 -3.81 -0.99 6.18
N HIS A 158 -3.20 0.14 6.45
CA HIS A 158 -2.80 1.05 5.37
C HIS A 158 -1.58 0.50 4.62
N PHE A 159 -1.54 0.73 3.31
CA PHE A 159 -0.41 0.29 2.48
C PHE A 159 0.93 0.88 2.99
N SER A 160 0.96 2.18 3.35
CA SER A 160 2.18 2.81 3.88
C SER A 160 2.67 2.16 5.17
N THR A 161 1.77 1.66 6.04
CA THR A 161 2.16 0.92 7.24
C THR A 161 2.96 -0.33 6.86
N ALA A 162 2.44 -1.12 5.91
CA ALA A 162 3.12 -2.33 5.45
C ALA A 162 4.45 -2.00 4.72
N LEU A 163 4.46 -0.95 3.89
CA LEU A 163 5.66 -0.48 3.19
C LEU A 163 6.76 -0.11 4.19
N ILE A 164 6.47 0.78 5.14
CA ILE A 164 7.44 1.25 6.13
C ILE A 164 7.95 0.10 6.98
N GLU A 165 7.06 -0.77 7.47
CA GLU A 165 7.43 -1.93 8.27
C GLU A 165 8.33 -2.92 7.50
N SER A 166 8.02 -3.20 6.22
CA SER A 166 8.82 -4.07 5.38
C SER A 166 10.21 -3.50 5.10
N LEU A 167 10.30 -2.20 4.85
CA LEU A 167 11.58 -1.50 4.67
C LEU A 167 12.40 -1.51 5.96
N SER A 168 11.78 -1.22 7.10
CA SER A 168 12.44 -1.25 8.41
C SER A 168 13.07 -2.62 8.71
N ILE A 169 12.35 -3.71 8.40
CA ILE A 169 12.85 -5.08 8.60
C ILE A 169 13.98 -5.41 7.61
N SER A 170 13.78 -5.08 6.32
CA SER A 170 14.71 -5.44 5.26
C SER A 170 16.05 -4.71 5.34
N PHE A 171 16.04 -3.49 5.89
CA PHE A 171 17.22 -2.63 5.98
C PHE A 171 17.78 -2.48 7.39
N LYS A 172 17.18 -3.11 8.39
CA LYS A 172 17.60 -3.03 9.81
C LYS A 172 19.08 -3.31 10.06
N ASN A 173 19.67 -4.24 9.28
CA ASN A 173 21.06 -4.67 9.43
C ASN A 173 21.97 -4.16 8.30
N LYS A 174 21.47 -3.30 7.41
CA LYS A 174 22.26 -2.71 6.35
C LYS A 174 22.82 -1.38 6.84
N ILE A 175 24.15 -1.26 6.86
CA ILE A 175 24.83 0.00 7.10
C ILE A 175 24.84 0.76 5.77
N GLU A 176 23.76 1.47 5.51
CA GLU A 176 23.64 2.30 4.31
C GLU A 176 23.40 3.74 4.74
N PRO A 177 24.31 4.67 4.39
CA PRO A 177 24.10 6.07 4.72
C PRO A 177 22.95 6.64 3.88
N LYS A 178 21.99 7.30 4.55
CA LYS A 178 20.91 8.10 3.93
C LYS A 178 20.07 7.35 2.88
N PRO A 179 19.51 6.14 3.18
CA PRO A 179 18.66 5.45 2.21
C PRO A 179 17.34 6.18 2.04
N LEU A 180 17.02 6.58 0.81
CA LEU A 180 15.76 7.17 0.39
C LEU A 180 15.03 6.18 -0.51
N PHE A 181 13.85 5.74 -0.10
CA PHE A 181 13.03 4.80 -0.85
C PHE A 181 11.93 5.55 -1.60
N VAL A 182 11.82 5.27 -2.89
CA VAL A 182 10.81 5.84 -3.80
C VAL A 182 9.95 4.70 -4.31
N ASN A 183 8.73 4.58 -3.79
CA ASN A 183 7.77 3.57 -4.23
C ASN A 183 6.79 4.20 -5.22
N ILE A 184 6.97 3.88 -6.50
CA ILE A 184 6.20 4.46 -7.61
C ILE A 184 4.94 3.64 -7.86
N GLN A 185 3.81 4.33 -7.95
CA GLN A 185 2.50 3.79 -8.24
C GLN A 185 1.93 4.45 -9.52
N ASN A 186 0.66 4.18 -9.86
CA ASN A 186 0.09 4.68 -11.11
C ASN A 186 0.01 6.21 -11.16
N ASP A 187 -0.47 6.85 -10.10
CA ASP A 187 -0.77 8.27 -10.01
C ASP A 187 -0.12 8.98 -8.80
N CYS A 188 0.61 8.22 -8.00
CA CYS A 188 1.30 8.74 -6.83
C CYS A 188 2.60 7.97 -6.57
N PHE A 189 3.40 8.48 -5.66
CA PHE A 189 4.58 7.77 -5.15
C PHE A 189 4.79 8.09 -3.68
N ASP A 190 5.31 7.10 -2.96
CA ASP A 190 5.72 7.27 -1.56
C ASP A 190 7.22 7.58 -1.51
N LEU A 191 7.59 8.52 -0.65
CA LEU A 191 8.97 8.73 -0.22
C LEU A 191 9.12 8.28 1.22
N VAL A 192 10.08 7.40 1.47
CA VAL A 192 10.42 6.93 2.82
C VAL A 192 11.90 7.16 3.05
N TYR A 193 12.26 7.90 4.10
CA TYR A 193 13.66 8.15 4.44
C TYR A 193 13.96 7.64 5.86
N PHE A 194 15.04 6.88 5.95
CA PHE A 194 15.59 6.44 7.23
C PHE A 194 16.91 7.16 7.49
N LYS A 195 17.07 7.65 8.72
CA LYS A 195 18.33 8.19 9.23
C LYS A 195 18.79 7.30 10.38
N GLU A 196 19.97 6.72 10.26
CA GLU A 196 20.53 5.82 11.29
C GLU A 196 19.56 4.67 11.66
N ASN A 197 18.91 4.09 10.66
CA ASN A 197 17.88 3.05 10.78
C ASN A 197 16.59 3.46 11.52
N VAL A 198 16.40 4.76 11.78
CA VAL A 198 15.17 5.31 12.35
C VAL A 198 14.35 5.94 11.23
N LEU A 199 13.05 5.68 11.20
CA LEU A 199 12.14 6.36 10.28
C LEU A 199 12.16 7.86 10.56
N HIS A 200 12.59 8.65 9.57
CA HIS A 200 12.70 10.09 9.68
C HIS A 200 11.63 10.83 8.88
N TYR A 201 11.25 10.27 7.74
CA TYR A 201 10.27 10.89 6.86
C TYR A 201 9.47 9.85 6.08
N HIS A 202 8.18 10.13 5.88
CA HIS A 202 7.33 9.48 4.90
C HIS A 202 6.28 10.49 4.42
N ASN A 203 6.06 10.52 3.12
CA ASN A 203 4.94 11.22 2.51
C ASN A 203 4.55 10.55 1.19
N THR A 204 3.30 10.72 0.79
CA THR A 204 2.76 10.27 -0.50
C THR A 204 2.44 11.49 -1.35
N PHE A 205 3.00 11.54 -2.56
CA PHE A 205 2.81 12.64 -3.51
C PHE A 205 2.04 12.16 -4.73
N GLU A 206 1.02 12.91 -5.12
CA GLU A 206 0.39 12.74 -6.42
C GLU A 206 1.24 13.40 -7.50
N TYR A 207 1.28 12.79 -8.66
CA TYR A 207 1.89 13.37 -9.86
C TYR A 207 1.00 13.10 -11.08
N ARG A 208 0.93 14.08 -11.97
CA ARG A 208 0.24 13.97 -13.25
C ARG A 208 1.22 13.93 -14.42
N THR A 209 2.37 14.54 -14.22
CA THR A 209 3.45 14.62 -15.20
C THR A 209 4.74 14.07 -14.62
N LYS A 210 5.69 13.71 -15.47
CA LYS A 210 7.03 13.30 -15.03
C LYS A 210 7.78 14.46 -14.36
N GLU A 211 7.46 15.70 -14.73
CA GLU A 211 8.01 16.92 -14.15
C GLU A 211 7.53 17.09 -12.71
N ASP A 212 6.23 16.83 -12.42
CA ASP A 212 5.71 16.85 -11.04
C ASP A 212 6.45 15.83 -10.18
N PHE A 213 6.65 14.60 -10.71
CA PHE A 213 7.35 13.54 -10.00
C PHE A 213 8.77 13.95 -9.58
N ILE A 214 9.58 14.48 -10.52
CA ILE A 214 10.94 14.93 -10.23
C ILE A 214 10.94 16.14 -9.30
N TYR A 215 10.03 17.09 -9.50
CA TYR A 215 9.92 18.27 -8.65
C TYR A 215 9.69 17.87 -7.17
N PHE A 216 8.71 17.01 -6.90
CA PHE A 216 8.43 16.59 -5.52
C PHE A 216 9.58 15.78 -4.91
N LEU A 217 10.26 14.97 -5.70
CA LEU A 217 11.45 14.24 -5.24
C LEU A 217 12.58 15.19 -4.84
N LEU A 218 12.97 16.09 -5.74
CA LEU A 218 14.10 16.99 -5.51
C LEU A 218 13.82 17.98 -4.38
N ILE A 219 12.61 18.55 -4.31
CA ILE A 219 12.27 19.46 -3.21
C ILE A 219 12.26 18.75 -1.86
N THR A 220 11.88 17.47 -1.82
CA THR A 220 11.92 16.68 -0.58
C THR A 220 13.36 16.39 -0.17
N ILE A 221 14.25 16.04 -1.11
CA ILE A 221 15.69 15.86 -0.86
C ILE A 221 16.27 17.13 -0.25
N ASP A 222 15.96 18.29 -0.84
CA ASP A 222 16.41 19.61 -0.35
C ASP A 222 15.87 19.92 1.05
N GLN A 223 14.56 19.74 1.29
CA GLN A 223 13.94 19.97 2.59
C GLN A 223 14.49 19.06 3.70
N LEU A 224 14.90 17.84 3.36
CA LEU A 224 15.57 16.92 4.28
C LEU A 224 17.05 17.26 4.52
N GLY A 225 17.58 18.28 3.84
CA GLY A 225 18.99 18.67 3.92
C GLY A 225 19.92 17.58 3.37
N LEU A 226 19.44 16.79 2.40
CA LEU A 226 20.21 15.74 1.76
C LEU A 226 20.91 16.31 0.51
N ASN A 227 22.14 15.87 0.28
CA ASN A 227 22.83 16.17 -0.98
C ASN A 227 22.43 15.12 -2.01
N PRO A 228 21.87 15.48 -3.18
CA PRO A 228 21.51 14.53 -4.23
C PRO A 228 22.67 13.61 -4.66
N GLU A 229 23.91 14.08 -4.61
CA GLU A 229 25.08 13.26 -4.97
C GLU A 229 25.45 12.19 -3.92
N ASP A 230 24.98 12.35 -2.67
CA ASP A 230 25.32 11.46 -1.54
C ASP A 230 24.16 10.57 -1.10
N VAL A 231 22.94 10.82 -1.62
CA VAL A 231 21.76 10.07 -1.22
C VAL A 231 21.62 8.78 -2.03
N ASN A 232 21.42 7.67 -1.33
CA ASN A 232 21.15 6.38 -1.98
C ASN A 232 19.65 6.24 -2.25
N VAL A 233 19.24 6.37 -3.51
CA VAL A 233 17.84 6.25 -3.93
C VAL A 233 17.52 4.81 -4.32
N HIS A 234 16.61 4.20 -3.57
CA HIS A 234 16.06 2.87 -3.87
C HIS A 234 14.70 3.02 -4.54
N ILE A 235 14.59 2.59 -5.79
CA ILE A 235 13.38 2.69 -6.58
C ILE A 235 12.64 1.35 -6.56
N MET A 236 11.34 1.39 -6.33
CA MET A 236 10.46 0.23 -6.31
C MET A 236 9.07 0.59 -6.83
N GLY A 237 8.19 -0.42 -6.94
CA GLY A 237 6.82 -0.24 -7.41
C GLY A 237 6.66 -0.39 -8.91
N ASN A 238 5.69 0.31 -9.49
CA ASN A 238 5.30 0.19 -10.90
C ASN A 238 6.21 1.03 -11.81
N ILE A 239 7.43 0.57 -12.00
CA ILE A 239 8.44 1.22 -12.84
C ILE A 239 9.40 0.18 -13.42
N ASP A 240 9.83 0.38 -14.65
CA ASP A 240 10.94 -0.38 -15.25
C ASP A 240 12.04 0.56 -15.77
N LYS A 241 13.18 -0.02 -16.16
CA LYS A 241 14.35 0.75 -16.63
C LYS A 241 14.10 1.50 -17.95
N THR A 242 13.04 1.19 -18.68
CA THR A 242 12.66 1.85 -19.92
C THR A 242 11.72 3.04 -19.67
N ASP A 243 11.17 3.16 -18.49
CA ASP A 243 10.29 4.26 -18.09
C ASP A 243 11.03 5.61 -18.13
N HIS A 244 10.36 6.63 -18.62
CA HIS A 244 10.89 7.99 -18.63
C HIS A 244 11.21 8.51 -17.22
N LYS A 245 10.40 8.16 -16.21
CA LYS A 245 10.66 8.53 -14.81
C LYS A 245 11.97 7.93 -14.31
N TYR A 246 12.24 6.65 -14.63
CA TYR A 246 13.51 6.01 -14.27
C TYR A 246 14.71 6.73 -14.91
N ARG A 247 14.61 7.07 -16.21
CA ARG A 247 15.69 7.77 -16.92
C ARG A 247 15.96 9.16 -16.34
N MET A 248 14.90 9.87 -15.93
CA MET A 248 15.06 11.17 -15.27
C MET A 248 15.75 11.03 -13.91
N LEU A 249 15.39 10.01 -13.11
CA LEU A 249 16.03 9.75 -11.81
C LEU A 249 17.54 9.48 -11.91
N VAL A 250 17.99 8.89 -13.01
CA VAL A 250 19.42 8.58 -13.24
C VAL A 250 20.20 9.81 -13.74
N GLN A 251 19.50 10.86 -14.20
CA GLN A 251 20.13 12.10 -14.70
C GLN A 251 20.40 13.12 -13.61
N TYR A 252 19.74 13.00 -12.45
CA TYR A 252 19.85 13.88 -11.29
C TYR A 252 20.47 13.16 -10.10
#